data_b7220c7557642bb31368a963edaef86c
#
_entry.id   b7220c7557642bb31368a963edaef86c
#
_cell.length_a   1.000
_cell.length_b   1.000
_cell.length_c   1.000
_cell.angle_alpha   90.00
_cell.angle_beta   90.00
_cell.angle_gamma   90.00
#
_symmetry.space_group_name_H-M   'P 1'
#
loop_
_entity.id
_entity.type
_entity.pdbx_description
1 polymer ?
#
loop_
_entity_poly.entity_id
_entity_poly.type
_entity_poly.pdbx_seq_one_letter_code
_entity_poly.pdbx_strand_id
1 'polypeptide(L)'
;MAETRKKSLSVIYNGTEAWSELFPVMDRFTYTDSVDQSDTISFEISDRDQKWVKGWIPERGDIIEPCIKTENWNYEGERLTLLCGSFVVDDFSFSAAPLRGSINGVSAPVDSCFKETQNTKTWENATVQMIAGEFAAKYGLSLVFDADDIQVEKTEQSKQTDSDFLKQICEKYGLGYKVYAKRLVIWDYRRYFAQAPILTLSPDTVRSWKYHSTMQGTYTGVRVSYKNPKTKEMVDVLVGTEERLYKTNQKADNEAEAKLIGEGVLLKANRKASTMQITTPPYLSLTATRTVRISGFGRMDDVYFIESVKHSITRKAYDMQLQLSRISECSLKQG
;
A
#
# COMPACT_ATOMS: atom_id res chain seq x y z
N MET A 1 -4.54 -14.09 37.97
CA MET A 1 -5.39 -14.56 36.86
C MET A 1 -4.96 -13.79 35.62
N ALA A 2 -4.61 -14.46 34.54
CA ALA A 2 -4.26 -13.75 33.30
C ALA A 2 -5.46 -12.90 32.85
N GLU A 3 -5.22 -11.62 32.61
CA GLU A 3 -6.28 -10.73 32.11
C GLU A 3 -6.74 -11.16 30.71
N THR A 4 -8.04 -11.11 30.49
CA THR A 4 -8.64 -11.56 29.24
C THR A 4 -8.28 -10.62 28.08
N ARG A 5 -7.88 -11.18 26.95
CA ARG A 5 -7.68 -10.43 25.70
C ARG A 5 -8.96 -9.76 25.27
N LYS A 6 -8.92 -8.45 25.07
CA LYS A 6 -10.06 -7.66 24.61
C LYS A 6 -9.75 -6.98 23.29
N LYS A 7 -10.76 -6.88 22.46
CA LYS A 7 -10.75 -6.08 21.24
C LYS A 7 -11.99 -5.20 21.22
N SER A 8 -11.84 -3.99 20.74
CA SER A 8 -12.96 -3.08 20.50
C SER A 8 -12.72 -2.31 19.21
N LEU A 9 -13.80 -1.90 18.58
CA LEU A 9 -13.82 -1.02 17.43
C LEU A 9 -14.59 0.23 17.83
N SER A 10 -14.15 1.40 17.43
CA SER A 10 -14.97 2.61 17.44
C SER A 10 -15.10 3.13 16.03
N VAL A 11 -16.24 3.67 15.68
CA VAL A 11 -16.54 4.15 14.34
C VAL A 11 -17.19 5.52 14.44
N ILE A 12 -16.60 6.51 13.79
CA ILE A 12 -17.21 7.82 13.59
C ILE A 12 -17.74 7.86 12.16
N TYR A 13 -19.01 8.20 12.01
CA TYR A 13 -19.72 8.31 10.74
C TYR A 13 -20.20 9.76 10.57
N ASN A 14 -19.69 10.47 9.55
CA ASN A 14 -19.95 11.87 9.31
C ASN A 14 -19.81 12.75 10.59
N GLY A 15 -18.74 12.47 11.37
CA GLY A 15 -18.45 13.19 12.61
C GLY A 15 -19.24 12.75 13.83
N THR A 16 -20.13 11.75 13.70
CA THR A 16 -20.96 11.23 14.81
C THR A 16 -20.54 9.82 15.18
N GLU A 17 -20.53 9.49 16.46
CA GLU A 17 -20.25 8.14 16.95
C GLU A 17 -21.36 7.18 16.49
N ALA A 18 -21.00 6.12 15.78
CA ALA A 18 -21.92 5.16 15.17
C ALA A 18 -21.72 3.72 15.65
N TRP A 19 -20.74 3.46 16.50
CA TRP A 19 -20.41 2.09 16.92
C TRP A 19 -21.53 1.40 17.70
N SER A 20 -22.24 2.14 18.55
CA SER A 20 -23.38 1.63 19.33
C SER A 20 -24.48 1.04 18.43
N GLU A 21 -24.65 1.59 17.24
CA GLU A 21 -25.66 1.17 16.26
C GLU A 21 -25.13 0.08 15.31
N LEU A 22 -23.86 0.11 14.99
CA LEU A 22 -23.21 -0.89 14.13
C LEU A 22 -22.92 -2.20 14.85
N PHE A 23 -22.49 -2.15 16.11
CA PHE A 23 -22.06 -3.33 16.86
C PHE A 23 -23.11 -4.44 16.93
N PRO A 24 -24.41 -4.16 17.18
CA PRO A 24 -25.43 -5.22 17.28
C PRO A 24 -25.66 -5.98 15.98
N VAL A 25 -25.37 -5.38 14.84
CA VAL A 25 -25.64 -5.93 13.50
C VAL A 25 -24.39 -6.33 12.72
N MET A 26 -23.21 -5.91 13.17
CA MET A 26 -21.95 -6.21 12.50
C MET A 26 -21.59 -7.70 12.58
N ASP A 27 -21.42 -8.33 11.44
CA ASP A 27 -20.86 -9.68 11.32
C ASP A 27 -19.34 -9.62 11.22
N ARG A 28 -18.82 -8.73 10.40
CA ARG A 28 -17.37 -8.55 10.17
C ARG A 28 -17.02 -7.10 9.84
N PHE A 29 -15.91 -6.65 10.36
CA PHE A 29 -15.17 -5.47 9.91
C PHE A 29 -13.84 -5.90 9.31
N THR A 30 -13.49 -5.35 8.16
CA THR A 30 -12.20 -5.53 7.51
C THR A 30 -11.56 -4.18 7.26
N TYR A 31 -10.28 -4.05 7.60
CA TYR A 31 -9.43 -2.92 7.22
C TYR A 31 -8.21 -3.46 6.49
N THR A 32 -7.89 -2.91 5.32
CA THR A 32 -6.72 -3.29 4.54
C THR A 32 -5.85 -2.06 4.32
N ASP A 33 -4.65 -2.08 4.88
CA ASP A 33 -3.56 -1.16 4.61
C ASP A 33 -2.67 -1.76 3.51
N SER A 34 -2.44 -1.05 2.41
CA SER A 34 -1.71 -1.56 1.24
C SER A 34 -0.72 -0.54 0.71
N VAL A 35 0.38 -1.03 0.15
CA VAL A 35 1.43 -0.23 -0.49
C VAL A 35 1.00 0.26 -1.87
N ASP A 36 0.45 -0.62 -2.71
CA ASP A 36 0.18 -0.34 -4.13
C ASP A 36 -1.22 0.20 -4.41
N GLN A 37 -2.09 0.25 -3.40
CA GLN A 37 -3.50 0.62 -3.54
C GLN A 37 -3.92 1.54 -2.40
N SER A 38 -5.03 2.25 -2.59
CA SER A 38 -5.68 2.96 -1.49
C SER A 38 -6.10 1.98 -0.40
N ASP A 39 -6.01 2.42 0.85
CA ASP A 39 -6.54 1.63 1.96
C ASP A 39 -8.05 1.48 1.82
N THR A 40 -8.56 0.36 2.30
CA THR A 40 -9.98 0.05 2.21
C THR A 40 -10.52 -0.42 3.54
N ILE A 41 -11.81 -0.15 3.74
CA ILE A 41 -12.60 -0.74 4.82
C ILE A 41 -13.82 -1.43 4.25
N SER A 42 -14.31 -2.43 4.97
CA SER A 42 -15.57 -3.09 4.66
C SER A 42 -16.28 -3.50 5.96
N PHE A 43 -17.56 -3.18 6.04
CA PHE A 43 -18.47 -3.68 7.08
C PHE A 43 -19.45 -4.66 6.46
N GLU A 44 -19.48 -5.89 6.97
CA GLU A 44 -20.53 -6.86 6.69
C GLU A 44 -21.53 -6.81 7.84
N ILE A 45 -22.80 -6.60 7.54
CA ILE A 45 -23.88 -6.47 8.55
C ILE A 45 -25.04 -7.42 8.28
N SER A 46 -25.67 -7.86 9.36
CA SER A 46 -26.93 -8.62 9.34
C SER A 46 -28.08 -7.69 9.77
N ASP A 47 -28.87 -7.23 8.80
CA ASP A 47 -29.95 -6.24 9.02
C ASP A 47 -31.32 -6.92 9.19
N ARG A 48 -31.44 -7.84 10.16
CA ARG A 48 -32.67 -8.63 10.39
C ARG A 48 -33.89 -7.75 10.61
N ASP A 49 -33.72 -6.64 11.28
CA ASP A 49 -34.81 -5.72 11.65
C ASP A 49 -35.09 -4.69 10.54
N GLN A 50 -34.37 -4.77 9.41
CA GLN A 50 -34.50 -3.87 8.26
C GLN A 50 -34.26 -2.39 8.61
N LYS A 51 -33.52 -2.12 9.68
CA LYS A 51 -33.25 -0.76 10.16
C LYS A 51 -32.37 0.01 9.16
N TRP A 52 -31.36 -0.65 8.63
CA TRP A 52 -30.42 -0.06 7.66
C TRP A 52 -31.09 0.19 6.31
N VAL A 53 -31.77 -0.83 5.77
CA VAL A 53 -32.45 -0.70 4.47
C VAL A 53 -33.58 0.34 4.50
N LYS A 54 -34.28 0.47 5.63
CA LYS A 54 -35.45 1.37 5.71
C LYS A 54 -35.10 2.79 6.14
N GLY A 55 -34.04 3.00 6.91
CA GLY A 55 -33.82 4.29 7.53
C GLY A 55 -32.37 4.77 7.58
N TRP A 56 -31.42 3.86 7.40
CA TRP A 56 -29.99 4.17 7.61
C TRP A 56 -29.13 3.73 6.44
N ILE A 57 -29.66 3.81 5.23
CA ILE A 57 -28.87 3.53 4.03
C ILE A 57 -27.74 4.56 3.98
N PRO A 58 -26.47 4.12 3.93
CA PRO A 58 -25.35 5.03 3.72
C PRO A 58 -25.42 5.70 2.34
N GLU A 59 -24.89 6.89 2.25
CA GLU A 59 -24.77 7.59 0.97
C GLU A 59 -23.33 7.50 0.45
N ARG A 60 -23.17 7.49 -0.88
CA ARG A 60 -21.84 7.59 -1.48
C ARG A 60 -21.25 8.96 -1.16
N GLY A 61 -20.01 8.97 -0.72
CA GLY A 61 -19.33 10.18 -0.29
C GLY A 61 -19.38 10.41 1.24
N ASP A 62 -20.16 9.64 1.98
CA ASP A 62 -20.13 9.66 3.45
C ASP A 62 -18.75 9.29 3.99
N ILE A 63 -18.39 9.85 5.13
CA ILE A 63 -17.08 9.67 5.75
C ILE A 63 -17.18 8.71 6.93
N ILE A 64 -16.32 7.69 6.94
CA ILE A 64 -16.18 6.71 8.01
C ILE A 64 -14.76 6.74 8.56
N GLU A 65 -14.61 6.87 9.88
CA GLU A 65 -13.33 6.88 10.57
C GLU A 65 -13.29 5.78 11.65
N PRO A 66 -12.81 4.58 11.29
CA PRO A 66 -12.71 3.46 12.24
C PRO A 66 -11.41 3.53 13.04
N CYS A 67 -11.49 3.04 14.27
CA CYS A 67 -10.35 2.92 15.17
C CYS A 67 -10.40 1.57 15.87
N ILE A 68 -9.32 0.78 15.74
CA ILE A 68 -9.18 -0.55 16.37
C ILE A 68 -8.41 -0.39 17.68
N LYS A 69 -8.92 -0.98 18.76
CA LYS A 69 -8.25 -1.01 20.06
C LYS A 69 -8.09 -2.44 20.53
N THR A 70 -6.95 -2.76 21.11
CA THR A 70 -6.66 -4.06 21.72
C THR A 70 -6.14 -3.89 23.15
N GLU A 71 -6.51 -4.82 24.03
CA GLU A 71 -5.99 -4.93 25.39
C GLU A 71 -5.51 -6.35 25.65
N ASN A 72 -4.34 -6.50 26.27
CA ASN A 72 -3.74 -7.77 26.71
C ASN A 72 -3.55 -8.81 25.58
N TRP A 73 -3.24 -8.36 24.35
CA TRP A 73 -3.10 -9.28 23.21
C TRP A 73 -1.73 -9.97 23.18
N ASN A 74 -0.67 -9.21 23.32
CA ASN A 74 0.70 -9.72 23.23
C ASN A 74 1.30 -9.95 24.62
N TYR A 75 0.98 -9.08 25.59
CA TYR A 75 1.36 -9.20 26.99
C TYR A 75 0.33 -8.54 27.91
N GLU A 76 0.37 -8.90 29.20
CA GLU A 76 -0.54 -8.37 30.20
C GLU A 76 -0.32 -6.87 30.42
N GLY A 77 -1.39 -6.10 30.46
CA GLY A 77 -1.37 -4.64 30.59
C GLY A 77 -1.17 -3.88 29.28
N GLU A 78 -0.94 -4.56 28.16
CA GLU A 78 -0.82 -3.91 26.87
C GLU A 78 -2.13 -3.25 26.45
N ARG A 79 -2.05 -2.00 25.99
CA ARG A 79 -3.16 -1.28 25.37
C ARG A 79 -2.66 -0.60 24.11
N LEU A 80 -3.17 -1.03 22.97
CA LEU A 80 -2.80 -0.48 21.68
C LEU A 80 -4.03 0.10 20.96
N THR A 81 -3.77 1.15 20.18
CA THR A 81 -4.79 1.83 19.37
C THR A 81 -4.26 2.01 17.97
N LEU A 82 -5.03 1.56 16.97
CA LEU A 82 -4.77 1.78 15.55
C LEU A 82 -5.86 2.68 14.97
N LEU A 83 -5.49 3.91 14.63
CA LEU A 83 -6.33 4.81 13.84
C LEU A 83 -6.23 4.36 12.38
N CYS A 84 -7.34 3.81 11.83
CA CYS A 84 -7.31 3.30 10.46
C CYS A 84 -7.31 4.42 9.40
N GLY A 85 -7.65 5.64 9.79
CA GLY A 85 -7.75 6.79 8.89
C GLY A 85 -9.19 7.16 8.55
N SER A 86 -9.35 8.02 7.56
CA SER A 86 -10.65 8.50 7.08
C SER A 86 -10.95 7.88 5.72
N PHE A 87 -12.14 7.34 5.54
CA PHE A 87 -12.61 6.62 4.36
C PHE A 87 -13.87 7.24 3.82
N VAL A 88 -13.96 7.31 2.51
CA VAL A 88 -15.17 7.73 1.80
C VAL A 88 -15.95 6.48 1.41
N VAL A 89 -17.24 6.44 1.68
CA VAL A 89 -18.12 5.36 1.22
C VAL A 89 -18.15 5.37 -0.31
N ASP A 90 -17.65 4.28 -0.90
CA ASP A 90 -17.54 4.09 -2.34
C ASP A 90 -18.71 3.28 -2.87
N ASP A 91 -18.97 2.14 -2.25
CA ASP A 91 -20.12 1.33 -2.58
C ASP A 91 -20.79 0.71 -1.34
N PHE A 92 -22.05 0.36 -1.49
CA PHE A 92 -22.78 -0.45 -0.54
C PHE A 92 -23.77 -1.36 -1.27
N SER A 93 -24.07 -2.49 -0.66
CA SER A 93 -25.03 -3.45 -1.20
C SER A 93 -25.85 -4.10 -0.11
N PHE A 94 -27.09 -4.46 -0.45
CA PHE A 94 -27.97 -5.26 0.41
C PHE A 94 -28.51 -6.45 -0.37
N SER A 95 -28.62 -7.58 0.29
CA SER A 95 -29.17 -8.82 -0.26
C SER A 95 -30.11 -9.51 0.76
N ALA A 96 -31.07 -10.26 0.28
CA ALA A 96 -32.02 -11.07 1.08
C ALA A 96 -32.09 -12.47 0.45
N ALA A 97 -32.42 -13.55 1.09
CA ALA A 97 -32.72 -13.88 2.46
C ALA A 97 -31.65 -14.81 3.03
N PRO A 98 -31.04 -14.56 4.18
CA PRO A 98 -31.36 -13.48 5.12
C PRO A 98 -30.86 -12.11 4.66
N LEU A 99 -31.47 -11.04 5.19
CA LEU A 99 -31.04 -9.68 4.83
C LEU A 99 -29.64 -9.39 5.37
N ARG A 100 -28.73 -9.10 4.47
CA ARG A 100 -27.33 -8.74 4.74
C ARG A 100 -26.94 -7.50 3.97
N GLY A 101 -26.07 -6.69 4.55
CA GLY A 101 -25.50 -5.53 3.90
C GLY A 101 -23.98 -5.59 3.89
N SER A 102 -23.39 -4.93 2.89
CA SER A 102 -21.98 -4.61 2.83
C SER A 102 -21.82 -3.12 2.60
N ILE A 103 -20.96 -2.47 3.38
CA ILE A 103 -20.62 -1.04 3.25
C ILE A 103 -19.11 -0.98 3.06
N ASN A 104 -18.67 -0.46 1.92
CA ASN A 104 -17.26 -0.40 1.56
C ASN A 104 -16.80 1.05 1.45
N GLY A 105 -15.62 1.32 1.98
CA GLY A 105 -15.00 2.64 1.92
C GLY A 105 -13.56 2.57 1.46
N VAL A 106 -13.11 3.62 0.78
CA VAL A 106 -11.76 3.77 0.28
C VAL A 106 -11.11 5.01 0.87
N SER A 107 -9.82 4.93 1.19
CA SER A 107 -8.99 6.09 1.52
C SER A 107 -8.62 6.80 0.23
N ALA A 108 -9.49 7.69 -0.23
CA ALA A 108 -9.32 8.45 -1.46
C ALA A 108 -9.40 9.94 -1.18
N PRO A 109 -8.86 10.81 -2.05
CA PRO A 109 -9.24 12.22 -2.04
C PRO A 109 -10.75 12.31 -2.25
N VAL A 110 -11.40 13.24 -1.58
CA VAL A 110 -12.84 13.54 -1.80
C VAL A 110 -13.11 13.95 -3.25
N ASP A 111 -12.08 14.42 -3.94
CA ASP A 111 -12.16 14.79 -5.36
C ASP A 111 -11.79 13.59 -6.25
N SER A 112 -12.80 12.99 -6.87
CA SER A 112 -12.66 11.89 -7.84
C SER A 112 -11.81 12.28 -9.08
N CYS A 113 -11.70 13.58 -9.37
CA CYS A 113 -10.95 14.10 -10.52
C CYS A 113 -9.49 13.65 -10.55
N PHE A 114 -8.87 13.36 -9.39
CA PHE A 114 -7.51 12.86 -9.31
C PHE A 114 -7.30 11.54 -10.07
N LYS A 115 -8.30 10.65 -10.05
CA LYS A 115 -8.25 9.33 -10.69
C LYS A 115 -9.08 9.22 -11.98
N GLU A 116 -9.91 10.19 -12.29
CA GLU A 116 -10.89 10.10 -13.37
C GLU A 116 -10.65 11.11 -14.50
N THR A 117 -10.20 12.32 -14.16
CA THR A 117 -10.01 13.38 -15.17
C THR A 117 -8.66 13.25 -15.85
N GLN A 118 -8.69 13.08 -17.17
CA GLN A 118 -7.48 13.07 -17.99
C GLN A 118 -7.00 14.49 -18.27
N ASN A 119 -5.69 14.70 -18.10
CA ASN A 119 -5.03 15.97 -18.33
C ASN A 119 -3.90 15.81 -19.36
N THR A 120 -3.50 16.92 -19.96
CA THR A 120 -2.29 17.02 -20.78
C THR A 120 -1.48 18.20 -20.29
N LYS A 121 -0.26 17.94 -19.84
CA LYS A 121 0.67 18.96 -19.33
C LYS A 121 2.11 18.53 -19.52
N THR A 122 2.96 19.50 -19.79
CA THR A 122 4.41 19.30 -19.89
C THR A 122 5.10 20.01 -18.72
N TRP A 123 6.04 19.32 -18.08
CA TRP A 123 6.96 19.91 -17.11
C TRP A 123 8.34 19.93 -17.71
N GLU A 124 9.04 21.05 -17.57
CA GLU A 124 10.43 21.26 -18.01
C GLU A 124 11.24 21.77 -16.81
N ASN A 125 12.43 21.23 -16.60
CA ASN A 125 13.32 21.58 -15.48
C ASN A 125 12.63 21.50 -14.12
N ALA A 126 11.83 20.47 -13.90
CA ALA A 126 11.10 20.23 -12.65
C ALA A 126 11.74 19.08 -11.87
N THR A 127 11.37 18.93 -10.61
CA THR A 127 11.72 17.75 -9.83
C THR A 127 10.49 16.90 -9.55
N VAL A 128 10.71 15.63 -9.19
CA VAL A 128 9.60 14.73 -8.81
C VAL A 128 8.83 15.31 -7.63
N GLN A 129 9.52 15.90 -6.66
CA GLN A 129 8.88 16.54 -5.50
C GLN A 129 8.04 17.76 -5.90
N MET A 130 8.52 18.59 -6.83
CA MET A 130 7.75 19.74 -7.34
C MET A 130 6.45 19.29 -8.04
N ILE A 131 6.54 18.28 -8.91
CA ILE A 131 5.37 17.71 -9.62
C ILE A 131 4.36 17.14 -8.63
N ALA A 132 4.83 16.37 -7.65
CA ALA A 132 3.99 15.81 -6.60
C ALA A 132 3.35 16.91 -5.71
N GLY A 133 4.10 17.96 -5.40
CA GLY A 133 3.61 19.11 -4.64
C GLY A 133 2.50 19.87 -5.35
N GLU A 134 2.61 20.03 -6.66
CA GLU A 134 1.57 20.63 -7.49
C GLU A 134 0.26 19.82 -7.44
N PHE A 135 0.36 18.49 -7.60
CA PHE A 135 -0.82 17.64 -7.47
C PHE A 135 -1.39 17.63 -6.05
N ALA A 136 -0.54 17.59 -5.04
CA ALA A 136 -1.00 17.66 -3.65
C ALA A 136 -1.79 18.96 -3.40
N ALA A 137 -1.26 20.10 -3.83
CA ALA A 137 -1.94 21.40 -3.71
C ALA A 137 -3.27 21.44 -4.49
N LYS A 138 -3.27 20.92 -5.73
CA LYS A 138 -4.47 20.90 -6.60
C LYS A 138 -5.63 20.12 -5.95
N TYR A 139 -5.35 19.05 -5.22
CA TYR A 139 -6.35 18.16 -4.62
C TYR A 139 -6.51 18.36 -3.10
N GLY A 140 -5.95 19.42 -2.52
CA GLY A 140 -6.07 19.71 -1.10
C GLY A 140 -5.41 18.66 -0.19
N LEU A 141 -4.36 17.99 -0.70
CA LEU A 141 -3.58 16.99 0.03
C LEU A 141 -2.32 17.62 0.61
N SER A 142 -1.85 17.13 1.75
CA SER A 142 -0.50 17.46 2.22
C SER A 142 0.52 16.48 1.64
N LEU A 143 1.64 17.00 1.11
CA LEU A 143 2.71 16.16 0.58
C LEU A 143 3.62 15.66 1.72
N VAL A 144 3.87 14.35 1.75
CA VAL A 144 4.95 13.71 2.52
C VAL A 144 5.91 13.07 1.52
N PHE A 145 7.10 13.63 1.39
CA PHE A 145 8.10 13.18 0.42
C PHE A 145 9.32 12.61 1.17
N ASP A 146 9.44 11.29 1.22
CA ASP A 146 10.51 10.54 1.90
C ASP A 146 11.40 9.81 0.89
N ALA A 147 12.02 10.60 0.03
CA ALA A 147 12.95 10.16 -1.00
C ALA A 147 13.97 11.27 -1.30
N ASP A 148 15.03 10.93 -2.02
CA ASP A 148 15.86 11.98 -2.64
C ASP A 148 15.08 12.61 -3.79
N ASP A 149 15.16 13.93 -3.91
CA ASP A 149 14.50 14.63 -4.99
C ASP A 149 15.23 14.38 -6.31
N ILE A 150 14.49 14.02 -7.35
CA ILE A 150 15.03 13.62 -8.63
C ILE A 150 14.71 14.70 -9.65
N GLN A 151 15.77 15.23 -10.29
CA GLN A 151 15.63 16.19 -11.36
C GLN A 151 15.08 15.52 -12.62
N VAL A 152 14.09 16.14 -13.25
CA VAL A 152 13.46 15.72 -14.50
C VAL A 152 13.57 16.87 -15.49
N GLU A 153 14.39 16.71 -16.53
CA GLU A 153 14.57 17.78 -17.53
C GLU A 153 13.28 18.06 -18.29
N LYS A 154 12.63 17.00 -18.75
CA LYS A 154 11.34 17.12 -19.45
C LYS A 154 10.51 15.85 -19.32
N THR A 155 9.27 16.01 -18.88
CA THR A 155 8.26 14.95 -18.83
C THR A 155 6.91 15.47 -19.30
N GLU A 156 6.12 14.62 -19.89
CA GLU A 156 4.82 14.96 -20.46
C GLU A 156 3.75 13.99 -19.98
N GLN A 157 2.70 14.54 -19.41
CA GLN A 157 1.42 13.86 -19.19
C GLN A 157 0.59 14.04 -20.44
N SER A 158 0.21 12.96 -21.10
CA SER A 158 -0.59 13.00 -22.33
C SER A 158 -1.84 12.17 -22.16
N LYS A 159 -3.00 12.83 -22.02
CA LYS A 159 -4.32 12.16 -21.86
C LYS A 159 -4.31 11.09 -20.77
N GLN A 160 -3.68 11.39 -19.65
CA GLN A 160 -3.60 10.52 -18.47
C GLN A 160 -4.21 11.22 -17.26
N THR A 161 -4.69 10.44 -16.29
CA THR A 161 -5.08 10.99 -15.00
C THR A 161 -3.84 11.46 -14.22
N ASP A 162 -4.01 12.41 -13.32
CA ASP A 162 -2.90 12.90 -12.49
C ASP A 162 -2.34 11.78 -11.59
N SER A 163 -3.21 10.89 -11.14
CA SER A 163 -2.84 9.70 -10.38
C SER A 163 -1.97 8.73 -11.18
N ASP A 164 -2.37 8.39 -12.41
CA ASP A 164 -1.62 7.43 -13.25
C ASP A 164 -0.27 8.01 -13.68
N PHE A 165 -0.24 9.30 -14.02
CA PHE A 165 0.99 9.99 -14.38
C PHE A 165 1.98 10.02 -13.22
N LEU A 166 1.52 10.38 -12.00
CA LEU A 166 2.38 10.39 -10.82
C LEU A 166 2.89 8.99 -10.48
N LYS A 167 2.01 7.98 -10.58
CA LYS A 167 2.40 6.58 -10.41
C LYS A 167 3.49 6.17 -11.41
N GLN A 168 3.33 6.53 -12.68
CA GLN A 168 4.31 6.22 -13.72
C GLN A 168 5.68 6.85 -13.44
N ILE A 169 5.71 8.11 -13.00
CA ILE A 169 6.96 8.78 -12.62
C ILE A 169 7.60 8.10 -11.40
N CYS A 170 6.84 7.81 -10.36
CA CYS A 170 7.35 7.12 -9.18
C CYS A 170 7.92 5.75 -9.54
N GLU A 171 7.19 4.95 -10.31
CA GLU A 171 7.64 3.62 -10.75
C GLU A 171 8.90 3.67 -11.61
N LYS A 172 9.05 4.70 -12.48
CA LYS A 172 10.25 4.92 -13.30
C LYS A 172 11.53 4.95 -12.46
N TYR A 173 11.47 5.57 -11.29
CA TYR A 173 12.63 5.80 -10.42
C TYR A 173 12.67 4.89 -9.18
N GLY A 174 11.82 3.87 -9.12
CA GLY A 174 11.78 2.95 -7.98
C GLY A 174 11.22 3.58 -6.71
N LEU A 175 10.34 4.57 -6.86
CA LEU A 175 9.60 5.18 -5.77
C LEU A 175 8.23 4.53 -5.62
N GLY A 176 7.75 4.46 -4.39
CA GLY A 176 6.37 4.15 -4.08
C GLY A 176 5.53 5.41 -3.93
N TYR A 177 4.23 5.32 -4.18
CA TYR A 177 3.32 6.42 -3.90
C TYR A 177 1.97 5.91 -3.40
N LYS A 178 1.34 6.67 -2.49
CA LYS A 178 0.05 6.34 -1.90
C LYS A 178 -0.68 7.62 -1.48
N VAL A 179 -2.00 7.61 -1.61
CA VAL A 179 -2.84 8.62 -0.96
C VAL A 179 -3.47 8.00 0.29
N TYR A 180 -3.23 8.61 1.43
CA TYR A 180 -3.73 8.14 2.73
C TYR A 180 -4.01 9.33 3.66
N ALA A 181 -5.14 9.32 4.35
CA ALA A 181 -5.52 10.33 5.36
C ALA A 181 -5.31 11.79 4.88
N LYS A 182 -5.77 12.13 3.68
CA LYS A 182 -5.57 13.44 3.02
C LYS A 182 -4.10 13.81 2.81
N ARG A 183 -3.22 12.82 2.70
CA ARG A 183 -1.80 13.00 2.39
C ARG A 183 -1.46 12.28 1.10
N LEU A 184 -0.65 12.92 0.27
CA LEU A 184 0.08 12.28 -0.81
C LEU A 184 1.45 11.87 -0.26
N VAL A 185 1.70 10.57 -0.15
CA VAL A 185 2.94 10.03 0.42
C VAL A 185 3.76 9.41 -0.70
N ILE A 186 5.01 9.84 -0.83
CA ILE A 186 5.99 9.28 -1.77
C ILE A 186 7.21 8.84 -0.96
N TRP A 187 7.72 7.63 -1.26
CA TRP A 187 8.88 7.08 -0.56
C TRP A 187 9.80 6.33 -1.50
N ASP A 188 11.08 6.20 -1.10
CA ASP A 188 12.04 5.33 -1.79
C ASP A 188 11.99 3.92 -1.21
N TYR A 189 11.65 2.91 -2.03
CA TYR A 189 11.62 1.52 -1.61
C TYR A 189 12.96 1.03 -1.04
N ARG A 190 14.10 1.53 -1.57
CA ARG A 190 15.43 1.12 -1.10
C ARG A 190 15.67 1.52 0.35
N ARG A 191 15.25 2.73 0.74
CA ARG A 191 15.31 3.20 2.13
C ARG A 191 14.44 2.36 3.04
N TYR A 192 13.24 2.02 2.58
CA TYR A 192 12.29 1.25 3.38
C TYR A 192 12.70 -0.22 3.53
N PHE A 193 13.33 -0.81 2.52
CA PHE A 193 13.90 -2.16 2.61
C PHE A 193 15.10 -2.23 3.56
N ALA A 194 15.85 -1.14 3.71
CA ALA A 194 17.00 -1.05 4.63
C ALA A 194 16.59 -0.83 6.10
N GLN A 195 15.30 -0.62 6.39
CA GLN A 195 14.85 -0.44 7.77
C GLN A 195 15.01 -1.73 8.59
N ALA A 196 15.35 -1.58 9.87
CA ALA A 196 15.42 -2.71 10.78
C ALA A 196 14.04 -3.37 10.92
N PRO A 197 13.98 -4.71 10.93
CA PRO A 197 12.72 -5.43 11.16
C PRO A 197 12.12 -5.09 12.52
N ILE A 198 10.83 -4.76 12.54
CA ILE A 198 10.13 -4.37 13.77
C ILE A 198 9.68 -5.56 14.63
N LEU A 199 9.59 -6.75 14.01
CA LEU A 199 9.19 -7.97 14.69
C LEU A 199 9.81 -9.18 13.98
N THR A 200 10.04 -10.25 14.73
CA THR A 200 10.39 -11.57 14.19
C THR A 200 9.18 -12.50 14.29
N LEU A 201 8.79 -13.09 13.18
CA LEU A 201 7.72 -14.09 13.09
C LEU A 201 8.33 -15.48 12.88
N SER A 202 7.84 -16.46 13.65
CA SER A 202 8.24 -17.86 13.59
C SER A 202 7.00 -18.77 13.40
N PRO A 203 7.16 -20.05 13.05
CA PRO A 203 6.03 -20.98 12.92
C PRO A 203 5.13 -21.02 14.17
N ASP A 204 5.70 -20.84 15.36
CA ASP A 204 4.97 -20.85 16.64
C ASP A 204 4.13 -19.59 16.88
N THR A 205 4.47 -18.48 16.23
CA THR A 205 3.78 -17.19 16.38
C THR A 205 2.71 -16.92 15.33
N VAL A 206 2.62 -17.76 14.31
CA VAL A 206 1.67 -17.60 13.20
C VAL A 206 0.62 -18.72 13.20
N ARG A 207 -0.59 -18.44 12.69
CA ARG A 207 -1.67 -19.43 12.57
C ARG A 207 -1.57 -20.24 11.30
N SER A 208 -1.19 -19.60 10.21
CA SER A 208 -0.99 -20.23 8.91
C SER A 208 -0.08 -19.39 8.04
N TRP A 209 0.53 -20.03 7.06
CA TRP A 209 1.38 -19.36 6.10
C TRP A 209 1.34 -20.06 4.73
N LYS A 210 1.64 -19.30 3.69
CA LYS A 210 1.80 -19.78 2.32
C LYS A 210 2.96 -19.02 1.68
N TYR A 211 3.90 -19.74 1.10
CA TYR A 211 5.02 -19.18 0.35
C TYR A 211 4.86 -19.44 -1.14
N HIS A 212 5.21 -18.46 -1.95
CA HIS A 212 5.24 -18.56 -3.40
C HIS A 212 6.50 -17.91 -3.93
N SER A 213 7.18 -18.58 -4.87
CA SER A 213 8.34 -18.05 -5.56
C SER A 213 8.24 -18.34 -7.04
N THR A 214 8.62 -17.39 -7.88
CA THR A 214 8.59 -17.52 -9.33
C THR A 214 9.84 -16.88 -9.95
N MET A 215 10.31 -17.48 -11.05
CA MET A 215 11.33 -16.88 -11.91
C MET A 215 10.72 -16.13 -13.09
N GLN A 216 9.45 -16.37 -13.38
CA GLN A 216 8.75 -15.71 -14.49
C GLN A 216 8.62 -14.22 -14.26
N GLY A 217 9.05 -13.41 -15.23
CA GLY A 217 8.99 -11.95 -15.14
C GLY A 217 10.05 -11.32 -14.24
N THR A 218 11.04 -12.11 -13.75
CA THR A 218 12.15 -11.60 -12.94
C THR A 218 13.43 -11.50 -13.76
N TYR A 219 14.30 -10.56 -13.39
CA TYR A 219 15.53 -10.28 -14.11
C TYR A 219 16.70 -10.17 -13.14
N THR A 220 17.93 -10.50 -13.62
CA THR A 220 19.17 -10.31 -12.87
C THR A 220 19.84 -8.99 -13.26
N GLY A 221 19.41 -8.37 -14.35
CA GLY A 221 19.89 -7.08 -14.76
C GLY A 221 18.97 -6.36 -15.75
N VAL A 222 19.19 -5.08 -15.88
CA VAL A 222 18.49 -4.19 -16.82
C VAL A 222 19.52 -3.38 -17.60
N ARG A 223 19.40 -3.38 -18.92
CA ARG A 223 20.17 -2.47 -19.79
C ARG A 223 19.25 -1.36 -20.25
N VAL A 224 19.60 -0.13 -19.89
CA VAL A 224 18.92 1.10 -20.35
C VAL A 224 19.74 1.67 -21.48
N SER A 225 19.19 1.65 -22.70
CA SER A 225 19.84 2.18 -23.90
C SER A 225 18.96 3.24 -24.54
N TYR A 226 19.37 4.49 -24.49
CA TYR A 226 18.64 5.62 -25.06
C TYR A 226 19.54 6.49 -25.93
N LYS A 227 19.11 6.75 -27.15
CA LYS A 227 19.78 7.69 -28.07
C LYS A 227 19.01 9.00 -28.10
N ASN A 228 19.64 10.07 -27.64
CA ASN A 228 19.03 11.39 -27.69
C ASN A 228 18.82 11.82 -29.15
N PRO A 229 17.57 12.06 -29.57
CA PRO A 229 17.27 12.38 -30.96
C PRO A 229 17.86 13.74 -31.42
N LYS A 230 18.14 14.66 -30.49
CA LYS A 230 18.67 15.99 -30.75
C LYS A 230 20.19 16.00 -30.76
N THR A 231 20.85 15.55 -29.69
CA THR A 231 22.32 15.58 -29.54
C THR A 231 23.01 14.40 -30.22
N LYS A 232 22.25 13.33 -30.55
CA LYS A 232 22.76 12.04 -31.08
C LYS A 232 23.62 11.27 -30.08
N GLU A 233 23.78 11.76 -28.88
CA GLU A 233 24.49 11.06 -27.81
C GLU A 233 23.75 9.82 -27.40
N MET A 234 24.48 8.79 -27.03
CA MET A 234 23.95 7.50 -26.58
C MET A 234 24.24 7.30 -25.12
N VAL A 235 23.19 7.08 -24.33
CA VAL A 235 23.29 6.61 -22.94
C VAL A 235 23.06 5.10 -22.97
N ASP A 236 24.03 4.32 -22.50
CA ASP A 236 23.93 2.85 -22.40
C ASP A 236 24.49 2.38 -21.06
N VAL A 237 23.60 1.98 -20.16
CA VAL A 237 23.94 1.61 -18.78
C VAL A 237 23.39 0.22 -18.47
N LEU A 238 24.25 -0.64 -17.94
CA LEU A 238 23.89 -1.94 -17.39
C LEU A 238 23.77 -1.84 -15.86
N VAL A 239 22.63 -2.24 -15.33
CA VAL A 239 22.37 -2.39 -13.90
C VAL A 239 22.18 -3.87 -13.59
N GLY A 240 22.97 -4.45 -12.69
CA GLY A 240 22.95 -5.88 -12.38
C GLY A 240 23.81 -6.72 -13.32
N THR A 241 23.36 -7.94 -13.69
CA THR A 241 24.11 -8.91 -14.51
C THR A 241 23.41 -9.20 -15.83
N GLU A 242 24.12 -9.81 -16.78
CA GLU A 242 23.57 -10.12 -18.10
C GLU A 242 22.85 -11.48 -18.21
N GLU A 243 22.80 -12.28 -17.14
CA GLU A 243 22.25 -13.65 -17.19
C GLU A 243 20.77 -13.70 -17.61
N ARG A 244 19.94 -12.86 -16.99
CA ARG A 244 18.53 -12.65 -17.34
C ARG A 244 18.28 -11.16 -17.50
N LEU A 245 18.68 -10.65 -18.67
CA LEU A 245 18.74 -9.23 -18.97
C LEU A 245 17.39 -8.71 -19.53
N TYR A 246 16.82 -7.70 -18.89
CA TYR A 246 15.78 -6.87 -19.47
C TYR A 246 16.38 -5.68 -20.21
N LYS A 247 15.90 -5.41 -21.41
CA LYS A 247 16.35 -4.26 -22.21
C LYS A 247 15.23 -3.23 -22.30
N THR A 248 15.54 -1.98 -22.03
CA THR A 248 14.60 -0.86 -22.14
C THR A 248 15.23 0.32 -22.88
N ASN A 249 14.41 1.03 -23.62
CA ASN A 249 14.79 2.28 -24.30
C ASN A 249 14.11 3.50 -23.68
N GLN A 250 13.76 3.42 -22.38
CA GLN A 250 13.23 4.58 -21.69
C GLN A 250 14.18 5.75 -21.76
N LYS A 251 13.62 6.95 -21.97
CA LYS A 251 14.38 8.18 -22.03
C LYS A 251 15.15 8.38 -20.73
N ALA A 252 16.46 8.58 -20.88
CA ALA A 252 17.38 8.97 -19.83
C ALA A 252 18.26 10.11 -20.37
N ASP A 253 18.36 11.20 -19.62
CA ASP A 253 19.09 12.38 -20.07
C ASP A 253 20.61 12.26 -19.75
N ASN A 254 20.98 11.36 -18.84
CA ASN A 254 22.37 11.03 -18.49
C ASN A 254 22.49 9.61 -17.89
N GLU A 255 23.74 9.16 -17.65
CA GLU A 255 24.00 7.82 -17.09
C GLU A 255 23.47 7.64 -15.66
N ALA A 256 23.48 8.69 -14.84
CA ALA A 256 22.96 8.63 -13.47
C ALA A 256 21.46 8.39 -13.48
N GLU A 257 20.71 9.09 -14.35
CA GLU A 257 19.27 8.85 -14.52
C GLU A 257 19.00 7.45 -15.10
N ALA A 258 19.79 7.01 -16.09
CA ALA A 258 19.67 5.67 -16.65
C ALA A 258 19.87 4.59 -15.60
N LYS A 259 20.80 4.77 -14.67
CA LYS A 259 21.01 3.87 -13.54
C LYS A 259 19.79 3.82 -12.62
N LEU A 260 19.24 4.96 -12.24
CA LEU A 260 18.01 5.03 -11.41
C LEU A 260 16.82 4.35 -12.10
N ILE A 261 16.66 4.55 -13.40
CA ILE A 261 15.62 3.86 -14.20
C ILE A 261 15.85 2.35 -14.19
N GLY A 262 17.08 1.90 -14.43
CA GLY A 262 17.41 0.47 -14.41
C GLY A 262 17.13 -0.17 -13.04
N GLU A 263 17.50 0.49 -11.96
CA GLU A 263 17.21 0.05 -10.59
C GLU A 263 15.70 0.01 -10.33
N GLY A 264 14.94 1.03 -10.75
CA GLY A 264 13.49 1.08 -10.61
C GLY A 264 12.77 -0.04 -11.36
N VAL A 265 13.19 -0.31 -12.60
CA VAL A 265 12.67 -1.42 -13.43
C VAL A 265 12.95 -2.77 -12.77
N LEU A 266 14.18 -2.97 -12.29
CA LEU A 266 14.58 -4.22 -11.65
C LEU A 266 13.81 -4.46 -10.34
N LEU A 267 13.68 -3.43 -9.52
CA LEU A 267 12.90 -3.46 -8.29
C LEU A 267 11.42 -3.81 -8.59
N LYS A 268 10.80 -3.14 -9.54
CA LYS A 268 9.41 -3.40 -9.92
C LYS A 268 9.21 -4.85 -10.39
N ALA A 269 10.13 -5.37 -11.20
CA ALA A 269 10.04 -6.73 -11.72
C ALA A 269 10.24 -7.79 -10.63
N ASN A 270 11.18 -7.58 -9.71
CA ASN A 270 11.60 -8.61 -8.75
C ASN A 270 10.87 -8.52 -7.40
N ARG A 271 10.25 -7.39 -7.05
CA ARG A 271 9.63 -7.18 -5.73
C ARG A 271 8.65 -8.29 -5.31
N LYS A 272 7.95 -8.87 -6.27
CA LYS A 272 6.98 -9.95 -6.01
C LYS A 272 7.45 -11.32 -6.48
N ALA A 273 8.75 -11.48 -6.74
CA ALA A 273 9.34 -12.75 -7.15
C ALA A 273 9.17 -13.85 -6.09
N SER A 274 9.41 -13.50 -4.84
CA SER A 274 9.21 -14.39 -3.69
C SER A 274 8.33 -13.69 -2.65
N THR A 275 7.17 -14.27 -2.39
CA THR A 275 6.16 -13.72 -1.50
C THR A 275 5.76 -14.71 -0.42
N MET A 276 5.36 -14.18 0.74
CA MET A 276 4.82 -14.98 1.82
C MET A 276 3.53 -14.35 2.35
N GLN A 277 2.49 -15.15 2.44
CA GLN A 277 1.23 -14.78 3.09
C GLN A 277 1.19 -15.42 4.46
N ILE A 278 0.95 -14.61 5.50
CA ILE A 278 0.92 -15.06 6.88
C ILE A 278 -0.39 -14.63 7.52
N THR A 279 -1.04 -15.55 8.22
CA THR A 279 -2.13 -15.22 9.15
C THR A 279 -1.60 -15.30 10.58
N THR A 280 -1.76 -14.23 11.35
CA THR A 280 -1.21 -14.10 12.69
C THR A 280 -2.25 -13.50 13.66
N PRO A 281 -2.12 -13.70 14.98
CA PRO A 281 -2.77 -12.83 15.95
C PRO A 281 -2.45 -11.35 15.69
N PRO A 282 -3.29 -10.41 16.13
CA PRO A 282 -3.04 -9.00 15.86
C PRO A 282 -1.78 -8.47 16.56
N TYR A 283 -0.92 -7.87 15.75
CA TYR A 283 0.21 -7.03 16.15
C TYR A 283 -0.01 -5.65 15.53
N LEU A 284 -0.61 -4.71 16.25
CA LEU A 284 -1.01 -3.40 15.68
C LEU A 284 0.16 -2.53 15.21
N SER A 285 1.39 -2.89 15.60
CA SER A 285 2.63 -2.26 15.09
C SER A 285 2.98 -2.65 13.65
N LEU A 286 2.43 -3.75 13.14
CA LEU A 286 2.65 -4.20 11.78
C LEU A 286 1.74 -3.42 10.83
N THR A 287 2.34 -2.54 10.04
CA THR A 287 1.66 -1.75 9.01
C THR A 287 2.37 -1.96 7.67
N ALA A 288 1.69 -1.69 6.57
CA ALA A 288 2.34 -1.67 5.26
C ALA A 288 3.57 -0.73 5.27
N THR A 289 4.53 -0.97 4.39
CA THR A 289 5.82 -0.27 4.31
C THR A 289 6.85 -0.59 5.40
N ARG A 290 6.52 -1.40 6.40
CA ARG A 290 7.47 -1.88 7.41
C ARG A 290 8.13 -3.18 6.98
N THR A 291 9.19 -3.55 7.70
CA THR A 291 9.89 -4.83 7.49
C THR A 291 9.72 -5.74 8.69
N VAL A 292 9.69 -7.05 8.43
CA VAL A 292 9.63 -8.13 9.43
C VAL A 292 10.69 -9.17 9.14
N ARG A 293 11.21 -9.79 10.17
CA ARG A 293 12.09 -10.95 10.03
C ARG A 293 11.25 -12.23 10.10
N ILE A 294 11.46 -13.10 9.13
CA ILE A 294 10.92 -14.45 9.12
C ILE A 294 12.05 -15.40 9.54
N SER A 295 11.80 -16.24 10.54
CA SER A 295 12.79 -17.15 11.11
C SER A 295 12.18 -18.48 11.51
N GLY A 296 12.90 -19.58 11.30
CA GLY A 296 12.43 -20.92 11.59
C GLY A 296 11.64 -21.59 10.47
N PHE A 297 11.60 -21.00 9.28
CA PHE A 297 10.97 -21.54 8.07
C PHE A 297 12.01 -22.10 7.09
N GLY A 298 13.24 -22.31 7.55
CA GLY A 298 14.33 -22.89 6.75
C GLY A 298 14.82 -21.96 5.65
N ARG A 299 14.80 -22.39 4.39
CA ARG A 299 15.30 -21.59 3.26
C ARG A 299 14.48 -20.30 2.99
N MET A 300 13.33 -20.17 3.63
CA MET A 300 12.49 -18.98 3.52
C MET A 300 12.84 -17.91 4.56
N ASP A 301 13.75 -18.22 5.49
CA ASP A 301 14.22 -17.28 6.50
C ASP A 301 14.89 -16.09 5.83
N ASP A 302 14.40 -14.88 6.12
CA ASP A 302 14.93 -13.62 5.57
C ASP A 302 14.23 -12.40 6.22
N VAL A 303 14.58 -11.22 5.77
CA VAL A 303 13.83 -10.00 6.01
C VAL A 303 12.84 -9.80 4.86
N TYR A 304 11.60 -9.53 5.22
CA TYR A 304 10.50 -9.29 4.30
C TYR A 304 9.92 -7.90 4.48
N PHE A 305 9.52 -7.31 3.37
CA PHE A 305 8.77 -6.06 3.32
C PHE A 305 7.27 -6.35 3.37
N ILE A 306 6.52 -5.60 4.16
CA ILE A 306 5.07 -5.75 4.30
C ILE A 306 4.38 -4.97 3.16
N GLU A 307 3.83 -5.71 2.20
CA GLU A 307 3.09 -5.17 1.06
C GLU A 307 1.66 -4.77 1.44
N SER A 308 1.04 -5.57 2.29
CA SER A 308 -0.27 -5.23 2.84
C SER A 308 -0.54 -5.93 4.15
N VAL A 309 -1.40 -5.29 4.94
CA VAL A 309 -1.92 -5.81 6.20
C VAL A 309 -3.44 -5.76 6.14
N LYS A 310 -4.07 -6.92 6.30
CA LYS A 310 -5.52 -7.04 6.37
C LYS A 310 -5.94 -7.41 7.78
N HIS A 311 -6.65 -6.53 8.45
CA HIS A 311 -7.31 -6.76 9.73
C HIS A 311 -8.71 -7.30 9.48
N SER A 312 -9.08 -8.39 10.14
CA SER A 312 -10.42 -8.97 10.06
C SER A 312 -10.98 -9.18 11.47
N ILE A 313 -11.96 -8.40 11.82
CA ILE A 313 -12.58 -8.40 13.16
C ILE A 313 -14.03 -8.90 13.03
N THR A 314 -14.33 -9.97 13.74
CA THR A 314 -15.70 -10.49 13.93
C THR A 314 -16.05 -10.38 15.40
N ARG A 315 -17.29 -10.72 15.78
CA ARG A 315 -17.66 -10.77 17.21
C ARG A 315 -16.77 -11.75 18.02
N LYS A 316 -16.32 -12.86 17.39
CA LYS A 316 -15.61 -13.94 18.09
C LYS A 316 -14.10 -13.91 17.88
N ALA A 317 -13.62 -13.42 16.75
CA ALA A 317 -12.21 -13.52 16.36
C ALA A 317 -11.65 -12.18 15.88
N TYR A 318 -10.34 -12.05 15.99
CA TYR A 318 -9.56 -11.03 15.36
C TYR A 318 -8.33 -11.69 14.74
N ASP A 319 -8.21 -11.59 13.43
CA ASP A 319 -7.11 -12.11 12.65
C ASP A 319 -6.45 -11.00 11.84
N MET A 320 -5.16 -11.12 11.71
CA MET A 320 -4.34 -10.27 10.84
C MET A 320 -3.72 -11.12 9.73
N GLN A 321 -3.84 -10.68 8.49
CA GLN A 321 -3.19 -11.32 7.35
C GLN A 321 -2.17 -10.36 6.75
N LEU A 322 -0.94 -10.83 6.63
CA LEU A 322 0.17 -10.10 6.04
C LEU A 322 0.47 -10.65 4.64
N GLN A 323 0.65 -9.77 3.68
CA GLN A 323 1.26 -10.09 2.40
C GLN A 323 2.68 -9.53 2.41
N LEU A 324 3.66 -10.38 2.23
CA LEU A 324 5.08 -10.08 2.39
C LEU A 324 5.84 -10.31 1.10
N SER A 325 6.83 -9.46 0.80
CA SER A 325 7.79 -9.64 -0.29
C SER A 325 9.20 -9.79 0.25
N ARG A 326 9.95 -10.76 -0.26
CA ARG A 326 11.32 -11.04 0.18
C ARG A 326 12.29 -9.98 -0.32
N ILE A 327 13.01 -9.32 0.59
CA ILE A 327 13.85 -8.16 0.24
C ILE A 327 15.12 -8.59 -0.52
N SER A 328 15.73 -9.71 -0.17
CA SER A 328 16.97 -10.18 -0.83
C SER A 328 16.81 -10.45 -2.33
N GLU A 329 15.59 -10.67 -2.80
CA GLU A 329 15.27 -10.82 -4.22
C GLU A 329 15.14 -9.47 -4.95
N CYS A 330 14.92 -8.39 -4.20
CA CYS A 330 14.73 -7.04 -4.73
C CYS A 330 16.04 -6.25 -4.82
N SER A 331 17.01 -6.58 -3.96
CA SER A 331 18.30 -5.92 -3.93
C SER A 331 19.21 -6.44 -5.04
N LEU A 332 19.94 -5.51 -5.69
CA LEU A 332 21.07 -5.89 -6.51
C LEU A 332 22.03 -6.69 -5.63
N LYS A 333 22.34 -7.93 -6.00
CA LYS A 333 23.48 -8.63 -5.41
C LYS A 333 24.70 -7.76 -5.74
N GLN A 334 25.23 -7.09 -4.73
CA GLN A 334 26.53 -6.47 -4.84
C GLN A 334 27.51 -7.62 -5.13
N GLY A 335 28.03 -7.65 -6.37
CA GLY A 335 29.07 -8.56 -6.79
C GLY A 335 30.41 -8.21 -6.15
#